data_c9b90e6651795e909dcf7773d4e828ca
#
_entry.id   c9b90e6651795e909dcf7773d4e828ca
#
_cell.length_a   1.000
_cell.length_b   1.000
_cell.length_c   1.000
_cell.angle_alpha   90.00
_cell.angle_beta   90.00
_cell.angle_gamma   90.00
#
_symmetry.space_group_name_H-M   'P 1'
#
loop_
_entity.id
_entity.type
_entity.pdbx_description
1 polymer ?
#
loop_
_entity_poly.entity_id
_entity_poly.type
_entity_poly.pdbx_seq_one_letter_code
_entity_poly.pdbx_strand_id
1 'polypeptide(L)'
;VRDGKVGPIPGFYDKSGRELEGTIFLDPPAEEDEKKRWQMRVEYGDSPTGDEPEEVLGKLMPDPEDPESWILETNHRYVSERLFENKVKKAPVLPKVVCHREITVDEARLFFSEAAKTETLDGFISRRGRPFRGALFRKPTGKHGFEFPPREPKAGAKKTTAKKTTAKKTTAK
;
A
#
# COMPACT_ATOMS: atom_id res chain seq x y z
N VAL A 1 22.63 -19.67 -16.56
CA VAL A 1 21.42 -19.07 -17.14
C VAL A 1 21.48 -19.32 -18.64
N ARG A 2 21.09 -20.53 -19.12
CA ARG A 2 21.12 -20.84 -20.55
C ARG A 2 19.92 -20.29 -21.31
N ASP A 3 18.79 -20.08 -20.64
CA ASP A 3 17.50 -19.78 -21.28
C ASP A 3 16.95 -18.38 -20.97
N GLY A 4 17.78 -17.44 -20.49
CA GLY A 4 17.34 -16.09 -20.13
C GLY A 4 16.26 -16.02 -19.05
N LYS A 5 16.05 -17.12 -18.31
CA LYS A 5 14.99 -17.29 -17.31
C LYS A 5 15.57 -17.74 -15.98
N VAL A 6 15.18 -17.12 -14.90
CA VAL A 6 15.53 -17.50 -13.51
C VAL A 6 14.28 -17.43 -12.64
N GLY A 7 13.94 -18.53 -12.01
CA GLY A 7 12.82 -18.58 -11.07
C GLY A 7 12.11 -19.95 -11.07
N PRO A 8 11.08 -20.12 -10.24
CA PRO A 8 10.49 -19.10 -9.35
C PRO A 8 11.42 -18.69 -8.20
N ILE A 9 11.43 -17.43 -7.84
CA ILE A 9 12.23 -16.87 -6.74
C ILE A 9 11.24 -16.25 -5.75
N PRO A 10 11.25 -16.64 -4.46
CA PRO A 10 10.46 -16.01 -3.42
C PRO A 10 11.02 -14.63 -3.03
N GLY A 11 10.27 -13.87 -2.25
CA GLY A 11 10.71 -12.60 -1.69
C GLY A 11 10.34 -11.37 -2.51
N PHE A 12 9.51 -11.51 -3.53
CA PHE A 12 8.81 -10.38 -4.12
C PHE A 12 7.59 -10.03 -3.27
N TYR A 13 7.23 -8.75 -3.26
CA TYR A 13 6.08 -8.27 -2.50
C TYR A 13 5.20 -7.40 -3.39
N ASP A 14 3.89 -7.62 -3.32
CA ASP A 14 2.91 -6.78 -4.00
C ASP A 14 2.76 -5.40 -3.31
N LYS A 15 1.85 -4.58 -3.80
CA LYS A 15 1.56 -3.25 -3.22
C LYS A 15 0.92 -3.33 -1.83
N SER A 16 0.36 -4.46 -1.47
CA SER A 16 -0.26 -4.72 -0.16
C SER A 16 0.74 -5.30 0.84
N GLY A 17 1.93 -5.72 0.38
CA GLY A 17 2.98 -6.34 1.20
C GLY A 17 2.86 -7.85 1.30
N ARG A 18 2.09 -8.50 0.43
CA ARG A 18 2.05 -9.96 0.32
C ARG A 18 3.27 -10.47 -0.41
N GLU A 19 3.86 -11.54 0.08
CA GLU A 19 4.96 -12.21 -0.58
C GLU A 19 4.45 -12.93 -1.83
N LEU A 20 5.21 -12.78 -2.91
CA LEU A 20 4.95 -13.37 -4.21
C LEU A 20 6.20 -14.12 -4.67
N GLU A 21 6.01 -15.18 -5.43
CA GLU A 21 7.07 -15.77 -6.22
C GLU A 21 7.13 -15.11 -7.58
N GLY A 22 8.33 -14.80 -8.05
CA GLY A 22 8.54 -14.17 -9.36
C GLY A 22 9.55 -14.92 -10.21
N THR A 23 9.29 -14.98 -11.49
CA THR A 23 10.24 -15.46 -12.48
C THR A 23 10.81 -14.28 -13.24
N ILE A 24 12.13 -14.16 -13.24
CA ILE A 24 12.86 -13.10 -13.96
C ILE A 24 13.20 -13.60 -15.36
N PHE A 25 12.82 -12.83 -16.36
CA PHE A 25 13.18 -13.06 -17.77
C PHE A 25 14.14 -11.97 -18.21
N LEU A 26 15.13 -12.36 -18.99
CA LEU A 26 16.00 -11.46 -19.72
C LEU A 26 15.63 -11.56 -21.20
N ASP A 27 14.86 -10.59 -21.68
CA ASP A 27 14.46 -10.52 -23.06
C ASP A 27 15.58 -9.85 -23.90
N PRO A 28 16.00 -10.46 -25.04
CA PRO A 28 16.96 -9.83 -25.92
C PRO A 28 16.41 -8.55 -26.54
N PRO A 29 17.25 -7.60 -26.92
CA PRO A 29 16.81 -6.41 -27.63
C PRO A 29 16.15 -6.79 -28.94
N ALA A 30 15.07 -6.09 -29.31
CA ALA A 30 14.47 -6.23 -30.63
C ALA A 30 15.52 -5.89 -31.74
N GLU A 31 15.51 -6.62 -32.84
CA GLU A 31 16.52 -6.47 -33.91
C GLU A 31 16.53 -5.06 -34.54
N GLU A 32 15.44 -4.35 -34.44
CA GLU A 32 15.25 -3.00 -35.01
C GLU A 32 15.67 -1.85 -34.09
N ASP A 33 16.10 -2.14 -32.85
CA ASP A 33 16.40 -1.11 -31.86
C ASP A 33 17.88 -0.75 -31.84
N GLU A 34 18.25 0.44 -32.38
CA GLU A 34 19.64 0.94 -32.45
C GLU A 34 20.31 1.06 -31.06
N LYS A 35 19.58 1.05 -29.96
CA LYS A 35 20.11 1.15 -28.58
C LYS A 35 20.20 -0.17 -27.83
N LYS A 36 20.13 -1.29 -28.51
CA LYS A 36 20.34 -2.69 -28.06
C LYS A 36 20.56 -2.86 -26.54
N ARG A 37 19.52 -2.85 -25.75
CA ARG A 37 19.58 -3.14 -24.32
C ARG A 37 18.72 -4.33 -23.98
N TRP A 38 19.28 -5.25 -23.22
CA TRP A 38 18.52 -6.33 -22.60
C TRP A 38 17.45 -5.77 -21.69
N GLN A 39 16.25 -6.28 -21.76
CA GLN A 39 15.14 -5.89 -20.89
C GLN A 39 14.90 -6.99 -19.86
N MET A 40 14.83 -6.58 -18.62
CA MET A 40 14.45 -7.48 -17.53
C MET A 40 12.94 -7.38 -17.31
N ARG A 41 12.26 -8.51 -17.47
CA ARG A 41 10.84 -8.65 -17.19
C ARG A 41 10.66 -9.60 -16.00
N VAL A 42 9.78 -9.27 -15.09
CA VAL A 42 9.40 -10.13 -13.97
C VAL A 42 7.97 -10.57 -14.18
N GLU A 43 7.77 -11.87 -14.33
CA GLU A 43 6.44 -12.47 -14.26
C GLU A 43 6.24 -13.01 -12.85
N TYR A 44 5.21 -12.54 -12.21
CA TYR A 44 4.80 -13.06 -10.92
C TYR A 44 3.97 -14.32 -11.17
N GLY A 45 4.39 -15.43 -10.59
CA GLY A 45 3.62 -16.66 -10.59
C GLY A 45 2.29 -16.47 -9.85
N ASP A 46 1.36 -17.35 -10.16
CA ASP A 46 0.13 -17.44 -9.35
C ASP A 46 0.55 -17.73 -7.92
N SER A 47 0.49 -16.70 -7.09
CA SER A 47 0.73 -16.88 -5.66
C SER A 47 -0.27 -17.90 -5.15
N PRO A 48 0.15 -18.89 -4.37
CA PRO A 48 -0.78 -19.79 -3.68
C PRO A 48 -1.76 -19.01 -2.78
N THR A 49 -1.53 -17.72 -2.56
CA THR A 49 -2.39 -16.78 -1.85
C THR A 49 -3.07 -15.73 -2.75
N GLY A 50 -2.78 -15.68 -4.05
CA GLY A 50 -3.24 -14.60 -4.96
C GLY A 50 -4.53 -14.91 -5.70
N ASP A 51 -4.82 -16.17 -5.92
CA ASP A 51 -5.97 -16.65 -6.71
C ASP A 51 -7.00 -17.41 -5.86
N GLU A 52 -6.81 -17.45 -4.53
CA GLU A 52 -7.87 -17.95 -3.68
C GLU A 52 -9.07 -17.00 -3.79
N PRO A 53 -10.27 -17.53 -4.07
CA PRO A 53 -11.46 -16.71 -4.13
C PRO A 53 -11.61 -15.95 -2.80
N GLU A 54 -11.99 -14.69 -2.89
CA GLU A 54 -12.21 -13.89 -1.69
C GLU A 54 -13.42 -14.44 -0.93
N GLU A 55 -13.15 -15.05 0.21
CA GLU A 55 -14.17 -15.66 1.07
C GLU A 55 -14.49 -14.74 2.24
N VAL A 56 -15.78 -14.58 2.52
CA VAL A 56 -16.26 -13.85 3.68
C VAL A 56 -16.16 -14.75 4.90
N LEU A 57 -15.32 -14.37 5.86
CA LEU A 57 -15.13 -15.08 7.14
C LEU A 57 -16.18 -14.69 8.18
N GLY A 58 -16.67 -13.44 8.12
CA GLY A 58 -17.67 -12.95 9.06
C GLY A 58 -18.01 -11.47 8.88
N LYS A 59 -18.94 -11.00 9.70
CA LYS A 59 -19.32 -9.59 9.83
C LYS A 59 -18.58 -8.98 11.00
N LEU A 60 -17.87 -7.88 10.78
CA LEU A 60 -17.02 -7.23 11.79
C LEU A 60 -17.81 -6.22 12.63
N MET A 61 -18.47 -5.27 11.96
CA MET A 61 -19.26 -4.18 12.56
C MET A 61 -20.16 -3.54 11.51
N PRO A 62 -21.19 -2.75 11.89
CA PRO A 62 -21.95 -1.96 10.93
C PRO A 62 -21.05 -0.98 10.17
N ASP A 63 -21.36 -0.73 8.89
CA ASP A 63 -20.63 0.26 8.09
C ASP A 63 -20.91 1.68 8.64
N PRO A 64 -19.89 2.46 8.98
CA PRO A 64 -20.07 3.80 9.54
C PRO A 64 -20.70 4.81 8.57
N GLU A 65 -20.69 4.51 7.27
CA GLU A 65 -21.30 5.36 6.26
C GLU A 65 -22.72 4.92 5.87
N ASP A 66 -23.11 3.69 6.26
CA ASP A 66 -24.41 3.11 5.94
C ASP A 66 -24.79 2.06 6.99
N PRO A 67 -25.66 2.40 7.95
CA PRO A 67 -26.05 1.51 9.05
C PRO A 67 -26.75 0.21 8.61
N GLU A 68 -27.31 0.16 7.40
CA GLU A 68 -27.96 -1.04 6.84
C GLU A 68 -26.93 -2.04 6.26
N SER A 69 -25.69 -1.57 6.06
CA SER A 69 -24.58 -2.35 5.51
C SER A 69 -23.60 -2.76 6.60
N TRP A 70 -22.78 -3.76 6.32
CA TRP A 70 -21.78 -4.28 7.25
C TRP A 70 -20.37 -4.15 6.69
N ILE A 71 -19.40 -4.04 7.60
CA ILE A 71 -18.00 -4.30 7.28
C ILE A 71 -17.79 -5.81 7.40
N LEU A 72 -17.39 -6.41 6.29
CA LEU A 72 -17.10 -7.83 6.18
C LEU A 72 -15.61 -8.08 6.44
N GLU A 73 -15.33 -9.15 7.12
CA GLU A 73 -13.99 -9.71 7.20
C GLU A 73 -13.85 -10.79 6.13
N THR A 74 -12.88 -10.62 5.24
CA THR A 74 -12.51 -11.65 4.26
C THR A 74 -11.15 -12.24 4.58
N ASN A 75 -10.74 -13.27 3.84
CA ASN A 75 -9.40 -13.85 3.95
C ASN A 75 -8.28 -12.82 3.64
N HIS A 76 -8.55 -11.76 2.84
CA HIS A 76 -7.54 -10.80 2.38
C HIS A 76 -7.68 -9.39 2.96
N ARG A 77 -8.89 -8.97 3.32
CA ARG A 77 -9.16 -7.59 3.73
C ARG A 77 -10.43 -7.47 4.57
N TYR A 78 -10.57 -6.32 5.20
CA TYR A 78 -11.82 -5.83 5.77
C TYR A 78 -12.46 -4.89 4.74
N VAL A 79 -13.72 -5.12 4.39
CA VAL A 79 -14.36 -4.42 3.27
C VAL A 79 -15.83 -4.17 3.57
N SER A 80 -16.34 -2.99 3.16
CA SER A 80 -17.77 -2.73 3.21
C SER A 80 -18.52 -3.66 2.24
N GLU A 81 -19.64 -4.21 2.69
CA GLU A 81 -20.57 -5.01 1.89
C GLU A 81 -20.97 -4.28 0.60
N ARG A 82 -21.12 -2.95 0.68
CA ARG A 82 -21.41 -2.10 -0.50
C ARG A 82 -20.31 -2.17 -1.58
N LEU A 83 -19.04 -2.30 -1.18
CA LEU A 83 -17.94 -2.48 -2.13
C LEU A 83 -17.88 -3.91 -2.63
N PHE A 84 -18.10 -4.87 -1.74
CA PHE A 84 -17.96 -6.29 -2.02
C PHE A 84 -19.06 -6.77 -3.00
N GLU A 85 -20.31 -6.42 -2.73
CA GLU A 85 -21.47 -6.84 -3.53
C GLU A 85 -21.82 -5.84 -4.64
N ASN A 86 -21.92 -4.56 -4.30
CA ASN A 86 -22.43 -3.52 -5.18
C ASN A 86 -21.34 -2.73 -5.92
N LYS A 87 -20.05 -3.03 -5.69
CA LYS A 87 -18.88 -2.39 -6.33
C LYS A 87 -18.84 -0.86 -6.17
N VAL A 88 -19.36 -0.34 -5.06
CA VAL A 88 -19.32 1.08 -4.73
C VAL A 88 -17.87 1.52 -4.48
N LYS A 89 -17.27 2.23 -5.43
CA LYS A 89 -15.81 2.52 -5.46
C LYS A 89 -15.26 3.33 -4.29
N LYS A 90 -16.11 4.05 -3.54
CA LYS A 90 -15.69 4.89 -2.41
C LYS A 90 -15.95 4.26 -1.04
N ALA A 91 -16.55 3.07 -1.01
CA ALA A 91 -16.83 2.40 0.25
C ALA A 91 -15.54 2.00 0.99
N PRO A 92 -15.59 1.94 2.33
CA PRO A 92 -14.42 1.68 3.16
C PRO A 92 -13.78 0.31 2.90
N VAL A 93 -12.45 0.27 2.84
CA VAL A 93 -11.66 -0.95 2.66
C VAL A 93 -10.30 -0.84 3.34
N LEU A 94 -9.89 -1.91 4.01
CA LEU A 94 -8.59 -2.04 4.67
C LEU A 94 -8.01 -3.44 4.41
N PRO A 95 -6.86 -3.57 3.72
CA PRO A 95 -6.18 -4.85 3.58
C PRO A 95 -5.77 -5.43 4.94
N LYS A 96 -5.80 -6.76 5.09
CA LYS A 96 -5.30 -7.43 6.31
C LYS A 96 -3.80 -7.25 6.48
N VAL A 97 -3.06 -7.10 5.39
CA VAL A 97 -1.63 -6.81 5.42
C VAL A 97 -1.37 -5.43 4.82
N VAL A 98 -0.76 -4.55 5.59
CA VAL A 98 -0.38 -3.18 5.17
C VAL A 98 1.09 -2.97 5.46
N CYS A 99 1.90 -2.68 4.44
CA CYS A 99 3.35 -2.46 4.59
C CYS A 99 4.04 -3.57 5.41
N HIS A 100 3.83 -4.83 5.04
CA HIS A 100 4.37 -6.05 5.68
C HIS A 100 3.92 -6.29 7.13
N ARG A 101 2.89 -5.61 7.59
CA ARG A 101 2.31 -5.77 8.92
C ARG A 101 0.87 -6.26 8.81
N GLU A 102 0.54 -7.29 9.55
CA GLU A 102 -0.84 -7.73 9.72
C GLU A 102 -1.62 -6.73 10.58
N ILE A 103 -2.85 -6.45 10.16
CA ILE A 103 -3.79 -5.60 10.88
C ILE A 103 -4.75 -6.49 11.65
N THR A 104 -4.78 -6.31 12.95
CA THR A 104 -5.68 -7.07 13.82
C THR A 104 -7.13 -6.63 13.68
N VAL A 105 -8.05 -7.48 14.12
CA VAL A 105 -9.49 -7.20 14.13
C VAL A 105 -9.81 -5.92 14.94
N ASP A 106 -9.14 -5.73 16.08
CA ASP A 106 -9.37 -4.54 16.92
C ASP A 106 -8.86 -3.26 16.27
N GLU A 107 -7.73 -3.31 15.60
CA GLU A 107 -7.20 -2.18 14.80
C GLU A 107 -8.12 -1.86 13.62
N ALA A 108 -8.68 -2.89 12.98
CA ALA A 108 -9.67 -2.70 11.93
C ALA A 108 -10.95 -2.04 12.47
N ARG A 109 -11.43 -2.45 13.63
CA ARG A 109 -12.59 -1.80 14.27
C ARG A 109 -12.34 -0.32 14.55
N LEU A 110 -11.17 0.05 15.04
CA LEU A 110 -10.80 1.45 15.24
C LEU A 110 -10.76 2.22 13.92
N PHE A 111 -10.22 1.62 12.86
CA PHE A 111 -10.18 2.23 11.53
C PHE A 111 -11.57 2.47 10.95
N PHE A 112 -12.52 1.56 11.17
CA PHE A 112 -13.90 1.69 10.70
C PHE A 112 -14.81 2.42 11.67
N SER A 113 -14.37 2.75 12.88
CA SER A 113 -15.13 3.55 13.83
C SER A 113 -15.39 4.98 13.31
N GLU A 114 -16.19 5.77 14.04
CA GLU A 114 -16.42 7.19 13.74
C GLU A 114 -15.13 8.01 13.80
N ALA A 115 -14.18 7.63 14.66
CA ALA A 115 -12.87 8.27 14.74
C ALA A 115 -12.07 8.12 13.43
N ALA A 116 -12.41 7.14 12.58
CA ALA A 116 -11.80 6.87 11.30
C ALA A 116 -10.26 6.76 11.33
N LYS A 117 -9.69 6.41 12.50
CA LYS A 117 -8.26 6.42 12.76
C LYS A 117 -7.89 5.40 13.83
N THR A 118 -6.76 4.70 13.63
CA THR A 118 -6.16 3.84 14.65
C THR A 118 -5.23 4.64 15.57
N GLU A 119 -4.79 4.02 16.65
CA GLU A 119 -3.62 4.48 17.39
C GLU A 119 -2.35 4.40 16.53
N THR A 120 -1.23 4.91 17.06
CA THR A 120 0.06 4.77 16.40
C THR A 120 0.54 3.33 16.50
N LEU A 121 0.61 2.66 15.36
CA LEU A 121 1.01 1.27 15.23
C LEU A 121 2.49 1.18 14.84
N ASP A 122 3.18 0.18 15.38
CA ASP A 122 4.57 -0.13 15.06
C ASP A 122 4.65 -1.32 14.10
N GLY A 123 5.83 -1.58 13.56
CA GLY A 123 6.10 -2.79 12.76
C GLY A 123 5.81 -2.66 11.27
N PHE A 124 5.48 -1.48 10.78
CA PHE A 124 5.40 -1.26 9.33
C PHE A 124 6.79 -1.21 8.69
N ILE A 125 6.93 -1.77 7.50
CA ILE A 125 8.15 -1.74 6.71
C ILE A 125 7.91 -0.95 5.43
N SER A 126 8.71 0.09 5.21
CA SER A 126 8.60 0.91 4.00
C SER A 126 9.13 0.16 2.76
N ARG A 127 8.81 0.65 1.56
CA ARG A 127 9.34 0.11 0.28
C ARG A 127 10.88 0.01 0.21
N ARG A 128 11.59 0.75 1.06
CA ARG A 128 13.07 0.73 1.15
C ARG A 128 13.57 -0.20 2.26
N GLY A 129 12.72 -1.08 2.79
CA GLY A 129 13.06 -1.98 3.88
C GLY A 129 13.28 -1.31 5.24
N ARG A 130 12.87 -0.05 5.40
CA ARG A 130 13.05 0.68 6.67
C ARG A 130 11.80 0.55 7.54
N PRO A 131 11.95 0.15 8.81
CA PRO A 131 10.83 0.12 9.72
C PRO A 131 10.33 1.54 10.01
N PHE A 132 9.03 1.68 10.19
CA PHE A 132 8.39 2.93 10.59
C PHE A 132 7.15 2.64 11.44
N ARG A 133 6.68 3.66 12.13
CA ARG A 133 5.44 3.65 12.88
C ARG A 133 4.52 4.77 12.42
N GLY A 134 3.23 4.56 12.52
CA GLY A 134 2.23 5.53 12.10
C GLY A 134 0.82 5.08 12.44
N ALA A 135 -0.11 6.00 12.50
CA ALA A 135 -1.53 5.70 12.61
C ALA A 135 -2.14 5.51 11.22
N LEU A 136 -3.01 4.54 11.08
CA LEU A 136 -3.84 4.39 9.90
C LEU A 136 -5.06 5.29 10.03
N PHE A 137 -5.41 6.01 8.98
CA PHE A 137 -6.66 6.77 8.93
C PHE A 137 -7.42 6.49 7.64
N ARG A 138 -8.75 6.61 7.71
CA ARG A 138 -9.64 6.45 6.56
C ARG A 138 -9.73 7.73 5.76
N LYS A 139 -9.39 7.66 4.48
CA LYS A 139 -9.57 8.76 3.53
C LYS A 139 -11.02 8.85 3.07
N PRO A 140 -11.47 10.03 2.57
CA PRO A 140 -12.79 10.17 1.94
C PRO A 140 -13.02 9.26 0.73
N THR A 141 -11.96 8.64 0.21
CA THR A 141 -12.02 7.66 -0.88
C THR A 141 -12.26 6.23 -0.39
N GLY A 142 -12.47 6.02 0.91
CA GLY A 142 -12.62 4.70 1.53
C GLY A 142 -11.30 3.96 1.78
N LYS A 143 -10.18 4.42 1.24
CA LYS A 143 -8.87 3.78 1.37
C LYS A 143 -8.13 4.28 2.61
N HIS A 144 -7.17 3.48 3.09
CA HIS A 144 -6.30 3.88 4.19
C HIS A 144 -5.25 4.94 3.78
N GLY A 145 -4.78 5.70 4.74
CA GLY A 145 -3.62 6.57 4.68
C GLY A 145 -2.79 6.42 5.94
N PHE A 146 -1.58 6.98 5.93
CA PHE A 146 -0.71 7.00 7.10
C PHE A 146 -0.60 8.42 7.66
N GLU A 147 -0.75 8.54 8.97
CA GLU A 147 -0.38 9.73 9.73
C GLU A 147 0.83 9.39 10.59
N PHE A 148 1.88 10.15 10.43
CA PHE A 148 3.14 9.92 11.15
C PHE A 148 3.18 10.76 12.42
N PRO A 149 3.62 10.19 13.55
CA PRO A 149 3.86 10.98 14.75
C PRO A 149 4.88 12.09 14.47
N PRO A 150 4.79 13.25 15.16
CA PRO A 150 5.76 14.30 15.04
C PRO A 150 7.17 13.73 15.22
N ARG A 151 8.08 14.04 14.29
CA ARG A 151 9.47 13.65 14.46
C ARG A 151 10.06 14.42 15.64
N GLU A 152 10.54 13.71 16.63
CA GLU A 152 11.40 14.32 17.63
C GLU A 152 12.58 14.97 16.90
N PRO A 153 12.88 16.26 17.18
CA PRO A 153 14.04 16.93 16.57
C PRO A 153 15.28 16.16 16.97
N LYS A 154 15.95 15.54 16.00
CA LYS A 154 17.29 14.98 16.25
C LYS A 154 18.17 16.12 16.76
N ALA A 155 18.57 16.07 18.01
CA ALA A 155 19.59 16.96 18.57
C ALA A 155 20.83 16.87 17.67
N GLY A 156 21.13 17.96 16.91
CA GLY A 156 22.33 18.05 16.10
C GLY A 156 22.22 18.34 14.61
N ALA A 157 21.06 18.52 14.01
CA ALA A 157 20.96 18.93 12.60
C ALA A 157 20.92 20.47 12.48
N LYS A 158 22.06 21.09 12.14
CA LYS A 158 22.16 22.52 11.76
C LYS A 158 21.20 22.81 10.61
N LYS A 159 20.23 23.71 10.85
CA LYS A 159 19.35 24.30 9.80
C LYS A 159 20.21 25.14 8.86
N THR A 160 20.45 24.67 7.66
CA THR A 160 20.84 25.54 6.55
C THR A 160 19.55 26.07 5.90
N THR A 161 19.13 27.23 6.36
CA THR A 161 18.08 28.02 5.72
C THR A 161 18.68 28.73 4.49
N ALA A 162 18.55 28.13 3.31
CA ALA A 162 18.79 28.84 2.07
C ALA A 162 17.52 29.64 1.73
N LYS A 163 17.58 30.94 2.06
CA LYS A 163 16.58 31.95 1.70
C LYS A 163 16.74 32.28 0.23
N LYS A 164 15.88 31.73 -0.65
CA LYS A 164 15.83 32.10 -2.07
C LYS A 164 14.94 33.33 -2.22
N THR A 165 15.58 34.50 -2.31
CA THR A 165 14.93 35.77 -2.60
C THR A 165 14.67 35.85 -4.10
N THR A 166 13.42 35.79 -4.52
CA THR A 166 12.99 36.10 -5.90
C THR A 166 12.79 37.59 -6.01
N ALA A 167 13.71 38.27 -6.68
CA ALA A 167 13.57 39.68 -7.06
C ALA A 167 12.52 39.82 -8.18
N LYS A 168 11.46 40.57 -7.90
CA LYS A 168 10.41 40.98 -8.83
C LYS A 168 10.97 42.16 -9.63
N LYS A 169 11.23 41.95 -10.93
CA LYS A 169 11.61 43.03 -11.86
C LYS A 169 10.34 43.69 -12.40
N THR A 170 10.07 44.88 -11.89
CA THR A 170 9.07 45.80 -12.44
C THR A 170 9.70 46.53 -13.63
N THR A 171 9.09 46.46 -14.81
CA THR A 171 9.42 47.36 -15.91
C THR A 171 8.17 48.17 -16.22
N ALA A 172 8.28 49.48 -15.95
CA ALA A 172 7.35 50.50 -16.44
C ALA A 172 7.82 50.99 -17.82
N LYS A 173 6.94 51.01 -18.77
CA LYS A 173 6.65 52.11 -19.65
C LYS A 173 5.57 51.73 -20.67
#